data_58e28e3555942a2c2a6a3d9869c92dd9
#
_entry.id   58e28e3555942a2c2a6a3d9869c92dd9
#
_cell.length_a   1.000
_cell.length_b   1.000
_cell.length_c   1.000
_cell.angle_alpha   90.00
_cell.angle_beta   90.00
_cell.angle_gamma   90.00
#
_symmetry.space_group_name_H-M   'P 1'
#
loop_
_entity.id
_entity.type
_entity.pdbx_description
1 polymer ?
#
loop_
_entity_poly.entity_id
_entity_poly.type
_entity_poly.pdbx_seq_one_letter_code
_entity_poly.pdbx_strand_id
1 'polypeptide(L)'
;MANVYTTLSNVREELNVPKDQYNAFGKYKFRNLESINAALKPLCKKYKCGYYMTDSVVLIGERYYTQATVTFYVDGCEETVTSVAYAREEDEKKGMDAAQISGLASSYARKYAICGLFAVDSGEEVDALDNRPAETAPKTRTATRTTTTRRTQQTTPHKASESVTEETLQNKVLEFANLRGKTVDDVIKALNITPAMKKLGVTAEQIEYTDNQRVAAVGIVTSWLTKVQKEA
;
A
#
# COMPACT_ATOMS: atom_id res chain seq x y z
N MET A 1 7.06 7.17 -40.38
CA MET A 1 5.77 7.25 -39.68
C MET A 1 5.94 6.74 -38.27
N ALA A 2 5.35 7.40 -37.29
CA ALA A 2 5.37 6.91 -35.92
C ALA A 2 4.62 5.56 -35.86
N ASN A 3 5.21 4.57 -35.23
CA ASN A 3 4.60 3.24 -35.06
C ASN A 3 4.31 2.99 -33.59
N VAL A 4 3.08 2.69 -33.24
CA VAL A 4 2.62 2.56 -31.86
C VAL A 4 3.38 1.43 -31.13
N TYR A 5 3.65 0.31 -31.80
CA TYR A 5 4.33 -0.84 -31.21
C TYR A 5 5.80 -0.57 -30.95
N THR A 6 6.49 0.08 -31.91
CA THR A 6 7.89 0.48 -31.72
C THR A 6 8.03 1.51 -30.59
N THR A 7 7.14 2.49 -30.54
CA THR A 7 7.17 3.50 -29.48
C THR A 7 6.88 2.87 -28.11
N LEU A 8 5.91 1.97 -28.02
CA LEU A 8 5.61 1.24 -26.80
C LEU A 8 6.81 0.38 -26.35
N SER A 9 7.52 -0.25 -27.30
CA SER A 9 8.72 -1.04 -27.01
C SER A 9 9.83 -0.16 -26.41
N ASN A 10 10.07 1.02 -27.00
CA ASN A 10 11.08 1.95 -26.49
C ASN A 10 10.72 2.48 -25.09
N VAL A 11 9.45 2.77 -24.85
CA VAL A 11 8.97 3.18 -23.51
C VAL A 11 9.19 2.06 -22.49
N ARG A 12 8.88 0.80 -22.86
CA ARG A 12 9.09 -0.37 -21.99
C ARG A 12 10.56 -0.59 -21.63
N GLU A 13 11.45 -0.40 -22.59
CA GLU A 13 12.89 -0.57 -22.40
C GLU A 13 13.48 0.44 -21.41
N GLU A 14 13.02 1.69 -21.45
CA GLU A 14 13.51 2.73 -20.57
C GLU A 14 12.76 2.85 -19.24
N LEU A 15 11.57 2.24 -19.16
CA LEU A 15 10.72 2.36 -17.99
C LEU A 15 11.32 1.60 -16.79
N ASN A 16 11.73 2.35 -15.79
CA ASN A 16 12.17 1.80 -14.51
C ASN A 16 11.28 2.33 -13.39
N VAL A 17 10.55 1.45 -12.73
CA VAL A 17 9.69 1.79 -11.60
C VAL A 17 10.14 0.95 -10.39
N PRO A 18 10.99 1.50 -9.51
CA PRO A 18 11.45 0.78 -8.33
C PRO A 18 10.29 0.50 -7.37
N LYS A 19 10.40 -0.57 -6.59
CA LYS A 19 9.50 -0.84 -5.45
C LYS A 19 10.00 -0.03 -4.25
N ASP A 20 9.62 1.21 -4.16
CA ASP A 20 10.01 2.17 -3.12
C ASP A 20 9.04 2.23 -1.93
N GLN A 21 7.82 1.73 -2.12
CA GLN A 21 6.82 1.64 -1.07
C GLN A 21 7.01 0.35 -0.26
N TYR A 22 6.79 0.41 1.05
CA TYR A 22 6.89 -0.74 1.95
C TYR A 22 5.56 -1.00 2.66
N ASN A 23 5.04 -2.20 2.51
CA ASN A 23 3.90 -2.67 3.28
C ASN A 23 4.41 -3.31 4.58
N ALA A 24 4.26 -2.59 5.70
CA ALA A 24 4.72 -3.05 7.01
C ALA A 24 3.95 -4.29 7.52
N PHE A 25 2.67 -4.42 7.15
CA PHE A 25 1.83 -5.58 7.53
C PHE A 25 2.26 -6.84 6.78
N GLY A 26 2.38 -6.75 5.45
CA GLY A 26 2.80 -7.88 4.61
C GLY A 26 4.32 -8.07 4.53
N LYS A 27 5.13 -7.16 5.10
CA LYS A 27 6.61 -7.17 5.09
C LYS A 27 7.22 -7.26 3.69
N TYR A 28 6.58 -6.66 2.69
CA TYR A 28 7.07 -6.62 1.32
C TYR A 28 7.13 -5.19 0.77
N LYS A 29 8.02 -5.00 -0.21
CA LYS A 29 8.08 -3.75 -0.98
C LYS A 29 7.13 -3.83 -2.17
N PHE A 30 6.47 -2.71 -2.46
CA PHE A 30 5.56 -2.62 -3.59
C PHE A 30 5.70 -1.27 -4.32
N ARG A 31 5.09 -1.16 -5.47
CA ARG A 31 4.90 0.09 -6.20
C ARG A 31 3.41 0.41 -6.27
N ASN A 32 3.06 1.66 -6.14
CA ASN A 32 1.68 2.12 -6.30
C ASN A 32 1.46 2.66 -7.71
N LEU A 33 0.20 2.94 -8.05
CA LEU A 33 -0.17 3.50 -9.35
C LEU A 33 0.48 4.88 -9.58
N GLU A 34 0.65 5.67 -8.53
CA GLU A 34 1.26 6.99 -8.58
C GLU A 34 2.73 6.93 -8.98
N SER A 35 3.52 6.03 -8.39
CA SER A 35 4.93 5.80 -8.76
C SER A 35 5.08 5.42 -10.24
N ILE A 36 4.18 4.56 -10.74
CA ILE A 36 4.17 4.15 -12.16
C ILE A 36 3.88 5.35 -13.06
N ASN A 37 2.82 6.11 -12.75
CA ASN A 37 2.45 7.31 -13.51
C ASN A 37 3.56 8.37 -13.49
N ALA A 38 4.25 8.56 -12.35
CA ALA A 38 5.36 9.49 -12.23
C ALA A 38 6.53 9.11 -13.15
N ALA A 39 6.87 7.82 -13.22
CA ALA A 39 7.92 7.30 -14.09
C ALA A 39 7.57 7.37 -15.58
N LEU A 40 6.31 7.19 -15.94
CA LEU A 40 5.85 7.24 -17.33
C LEU A 40 5.78 8.65 -17.91
N LYS A 41 5.42 9.66 -17.12
CA LYS A 41 5.25 11.05 -17.61
C LYS A 41 6.45 11.58 -18.42
N PRO A 42 7.72 11.48 -17.96
CA PRO A 42 8.85 11.95 -18.74
C PRO A 42 9.08 11.16 -20.03
N LEU A 43 8.82 9.85 -20.02
CA LEU A 43 8.94 8.99 -21.20
C LEU A 43 7.86 9.32 -22.24
N CYS A 44 6.63 9.52 -21.81
CA CYS A 44 5.55 9.95 -22.70
C CYS A 44 5.88 11.29 -23.39
N LYS A 45 6.44 12.25 -22.66
CA LYS A 45 6.90 13.50 -23.25
C LYS A 45 8.04 13.28 -24.24
N LYS A 46 9.03 12.43 -23.90
CA LYS A 46 10.19 12.11 -24.76
C LYS A 46 9.76 11.49 -26.09
N TYR A 47 8.87 10.52 -26.03
CA TYR A 47 8.44 9.70 -27.18
C TYR A 47 7.20 10.24 -27.89
N LYS A 48 6.68 11.42 -27.50
CA LYS A 48 5.45 12.01 -28.04
C LYS A 48 4.30 11.03 -28.08
N CYS A 49 4.05 10.40 -26.94
CA CYS A 49 2.99 9.42 -26.74
C CYS A 49 2.23 9.73 -25.45
N GLY A 50 1.13 9.04 -25.25
CA GLY A 50 0.34 9.16 -24.03
C GLY A 50 -0.50 7.94 -23.77
N TYR A 51 -1.19 7.96 -22.64
CA TYR A 51 -2.16 6.94 -22.29
C TYR A 51 -3.28 7.56 -21.45
N TYR A 52 -4.43 6.95 -21.51
CA TYR A 52 -5.54 7.26 -20.62
C TYR A 52 -6.15 5.98 -20.07
N MET A 53 -6.88 6.11 -18.97
CA MET A 53 -7.52 5.00 -18.29
C MET A 53 -9.01 5.26 -18.15
N THR A 54 -9.82 4.24 -18.42
CA THR A 54 -11.25 4.24 -18.21
C THR A 54 -11.64 3.05 -17.36
N ASP A 55 -12.66 3.21 -16.54
CA ASP A 55 -13.21 2.14 -15.70
C ASP A 55 -14.65 1.85 -16.07
N SER A 56 -15.02 0.59 -15.92
CA SER A 56 -16.42 0.13 -15.97
C SER A 56 -16.63 -0.94 -14.90
N VAL A 57 -17.84 -1.08 -14.42
CA VAL A 57 -18.22 -2.16 -13.51
C VAL A 57 -18.83 -3.28 -14.34
N VAL A 58 -18.34 -4.50 -14.14
CA VAL A 58 -18.81 -5.69 -14.85
C VAL A 58 -19.22 -6.78 -13.84
N LEU A 59 -20.29 -7.50 -14.17
CA LEU A 59 -20.75 -8.66 -13.40
C LEU A 59 -20.17 -9.91 -14.04
N ILE A 60 -19.36 -10.66 -13.28
CA ILE A 60 -18.80 -11.94 -13.71
C ILE A 60 -19.28 -13.02 -12.74
N GLY A 61 -20.12 -13.93 -13.23
CA GLY A 61 -20.87 -14.85 -12.37
C GLY A 61 -21.83 -14.07 -11.47
N GLU A 62 -21.65 -14.17 -10.17
CA GLU A 62 -22.46 -13.47 -9.15
C GLU A 62 -21.68 -12.33 -8.47
N ARG A 63 -20.57 -11.87 -9.03
CA ARG A 63 -19.66 -10.91 -8.39
C ARG A 63 -19.37 -9.72 -9.29
N TYR A 64 -19.32 -8.55 -8.67
CA TYR A 64 -18.92 -7.33 -9.35
C TYR A 64 -17.41 -7.17 -9.38
N TYR A 65 -16.93 -6.71 -10.52
CA TYR A 65 -15.54 -6.35 -10.76
C TYR A 65 -15.45 -4.96 -11.34
N THR A 66 -14.49 -4.17 -10.89
CA THR A 66 -14.04 -3.00 -11.63
C THR A 66 -13.11 -3.47 -12.73
N GLN A 67 -13.50 -3.22 -13.99
CA GLN A 67 -12.66 -3.40 -15.17
C GLN A 67 -11.97 -2.07 -15.47
N ALA A 68 -10.64 -2.05 -15.50
CA ALA A 68 -9.88 -0.90 -15.98
C ALA A 68 -9.29 -1.19 -17.37
N THR A 69 -9.44 -0.26 -18.28
CA THR A 69 -8.84 -0.28 -19.61
C THR A 69 -7.83 0.84 -19.72
N VAL A 70 -6.59 0.52 -20.05
CA VAL A 70 -5.52 1.48 -20.36
C VAL A 70 -5.32 1.49 -21.86
N THR A 71 -5.43 2.66 -22.49
CA THR A 71 -5.21 2.85 -23.92
C THR A 71 -3.98 3.70 -24.13
N PHE A 72 -2.99 3.16 -24.84
CA PHE A 72 -1.76 3.83 -25.24
C PHE A 72 -1.90 4.34 -26.67
N TYR A 73 -1.46 5.56 -26.91
CA TYR A 73 -1.47 6.21 -28.23
C TYR A 73 -0.18 6.97 -28.48
N VAL A 74 0.12 7.23 -29.74
CA VAL A 74 1.29 7.97 -30.19
C VAL A 74 0.83 9.13 -31.08
N ASP A 75 1.41 10.30 -30.90
CA ASP A 75 1.07 11.48 -31.69
C ASP A 75 1.28 11.23 -33.18
N GLY A 76 0.24 11.50 -33.98
CA GLY A 76 0.26 11.26 -35.41
C GLY A 76 0.12 9.81 -35.87
N CYS A 77 -0.27 8.89 -34.96
CA CYS A 77 -0.60 7.51 -35.27
C CYS A 77 -2.08 7.25 -34.93
N GLU A 78 -2.81 6.62 -35.85
CA GLU A 78 -4.22 6.27 -35.62
C GLU A 78 -4.36 4.99 -34.79
N GLU A 79 -3.33 4.13 -34.82
CA GLU A 79 -3.36 2.89 -34.05
C GLU A 79 -3.13 3.12 -32.57
N THR A 80 -3.82 2.33 -31.76
CA THR A 80 -3.69 2.33 -30.30
C THR A 80 -3.44 0.90 -29.78
N VAL A 81 -2.85 0.81 -28.60
CA VAL A 81 -2.69 -0.48 -27.91
C VAL A 81 -3.41 -0.40 -26.57
N THR A 82 -4.21 -1.42 -26.26
CA THR A 82 -4.99 -1.49 -25.03
C THR A 82 -4.56 -2.65 -24.15
N SER A 83 -4.69 -2.44 -22.85
CA SER A 83 -4.58 -3.50 -21.84
C SER A 83 -5.76 -3.39 -20.88
N VAL A 84 -6.30 -4.54 -20.49
CA VAL A 84 -7.46 -4.62 -19.60
C VAL A 84 -7.08 -5.43 -18.37
N ALA A 85 -7.50 -4.98 -17.21
CA ALA A 85 -7.39 -5.75 -15.98
C ALA A 85 -8.64 -5.58 -15.13
N TYR A 86 -8.82 -6.51 -14.20
CA TYR A 86 -9.98 -6.58 -13.33
C TYR A 86 -9.55 -6.59 -11.88
N ALA A 87 -10.31 -5.91 -11.02
CA ALA A 87 -10.23 -6.07 -9.59
C ALA A 87 -11.61 -6.35 -9.03
N ARG A 88 -11.73 -7.37 -8.20
CA ARG A 88 -13.00 -7.71 -7.57
C ARG A 88 -13.40 -6.61 -6.59
N GLU A 89 -14.66 -6.21 -6.66
CA GLU A 89 -15.28 -5.40 -5.60
C GLU A 89 -15.72 -6.33 -4.47
N GLU A 90 -15.28 -6.05 -3.26
CA GLU A 90 -15.77 -6.74 -2.07
C GLU A 90 -17.12 -6.15 -1.69
N ASP A 91 -18.07 -6.98 -1.29
CA ASP A 91 -19.41 -6.54 -0.87
C ASP A 91 -19.32 -5.71 0.41
N GLU A 92 -18.44 -6.11 1.32
CA GLU A 92 -18.19 -5.41 2.58
C GLU A 92 -16.70 -5.54 2.96
N LYS A 93 -16.14 -4.45 3.47
CA LYS A 93 -14.80 -4.45 4.05
C LYS A 93 -14.78 -3.66 5.34
N LYS A 94 -14.36 -4.29 6.43
CA LYS A 94 -14.31 -3.67 7.76
C LYS A 94 -13.53 -2.35 7.72
N GLY A 95 -14.19 -1.27 8.13
CA GLY A 95 -13.59 0.07 8.20
C GLY A 95 -13.57 0.84 6.88
N MET A 96 -14.30 0.39 5.87
CA MET A 96 -14.46 1.09 4.59
C MET A 96 -15.94 1.23 4.24
N ASP A 97 -16.31 2.37 3.68
CA ASP A 97 -17.62 2.55 3.07
C ASP A 97 -17.62 2.01 1.62
N ALA A 98 -18.82 1.90 1.03
CA ALA A 98 -19.00 1.35 -0.32
C ALA A 98 -18.19 2.14 -1.39
N ALA A 99 -18.13 3.47 -1.27
CA ALA A 99 -17.39 4.31 -2.22
C ALA A 99 -15.87 4.08 -2.10
N GLN A 100 -15.36 3.86 -0.88
CA GLN A 100 -13.97 3.52 -0.65
C GLN A 100 -13.61 2.14 -1.19
N ILE A 101 -14.51 1.16 -1.10
CA ILE A 101 -14.32 -0.19 -1.65
C ILE A 101 -14.19 -0.12 -3.17
N SER A 102 -15.13 0.56 -3.86
CA SER A 102 -15.08 0.76 -5.32
C SER A 102 -13.83 1.55 -5.74
N GLY A 103 -13.45 2.61 -4.99
CA GLY A 103 -12.23 3.36 -5.24
C GLY A 103 -10.96 2.52 -5.12
N LEU A 104 -10.92 1.61 -4.14
CA LEU A 104 -9.82 0.65 -3.97
C LEU A 104 -9.76 -0.32 -5.16
N ALA A 105 -10.87 -0.93 -5.55
CA ALA A 105 -10.95 -1.84 -6.70
C ALA A 105 -10.49 -1.15 -7.99
N SER A 106 -10.95 0.10 -8.25
CA SER A 106 -10.49 0.93 -9.35
C SER A 106 -8.97 1.12 -9.35
N SER A 107 -8.39 1.50 -8.21
CA SER A 107 -6.94 1.70 -8.08
C SER A 107 -6.14 0.44 -8.39
N TYR A 108 -6.61 -0.72 -7.94
CA TYR A 108 -5.98 -2.01 -8.22
C TYR A 108 -6.13 -2.41 -9.69
N ALA A 109 -7.34 -2.32 -10.27
CA ALA A 109 -7.58 -2.64 -11.67
C ALA A 109 -6.69 -1.80 -12.60
N ARG A 110 -6.65 -0.47 -12.38
CA ARG A 110 -5.78 0.46 -13.14
C ARG A 110 -4.31 0.11 -13.01
N LYS A 111 -3.85 -0.21 -11.79
CA LYS A 111 -2.46 -0.61 -11.57
C LYS A 111 -2.10 -1.87 -12.36
N TYR A 112 -2.94 -2.89 -12.35
CA TYR A 112 -2.67 -4.11 -13.10
C TYR A 112 -2.76 -3.90 -14.61
N ALA A 113 -3.71 -3.11 -15.08
CA ALA A 113 -3.83 -2.80 -16.51
C ALA A 113 -2.61 -2.06 -17.05
N ILE A 114 -2.10 -1.05 -16.32
CA ILE A 114 -0.90 -0.30 -16.72
C ILE A 114 0.36 -1.13 -16.60
N CYS A 115 0.49 -1.98 -15.57
CA CYS A 115 1.60 -2.93 -15.45
C CYS A 115 1.62 -3.91 -16.61
N GLY A 116 0.47 -4.45 -17.02
CA GLY A 116 0.36 -5.33 -18.19
C GLY A 116 0.72 -4.64 -19.49
N LEU A 117 0.25 -3.39 -19.69
CA LEU A 117 0.55 -2.62 -20.89
C LEU A 117 2.04 -2.32 -21.03
N PHE A 118 2.70 -1.89 -19.96
CA PHE A 118 4.10 -1.46 -19.99
C PHE A 118 5.09 -2.54 -19.55
N ALA A 119 4.64 -3.79 -19.37
CA ALA A 119 5.46 -4.92 -18.92
C ALA A 119 6.24 -4.61 -17.63
N VAL A 120 5.58 -3.94 -16.66
CA VAL A 120 6.18 -3.64 -15.36
C VAL A 120 6.07 -4.88 -14.47
N ASP A 121 7.17 -5.60 -14.30
CA ASP A 121 7.23 -6.83 -13.53
C ASP A 121 6.82 -6.65 -12.07
N SER A 122 6.15 -7.64 -11.51
CA SER A 122 5.86 -7.69 -10.07
C SER A 122 7.13 -7.86 -9.23
N GLY A 123 8.20 -8.42 -9.83
CA GLY A 123 9.56 -8.52 -9.27
C GLY A 123 9.73 -9.45 -8.06
N GLU A 124 8.67 -9.98 -7.52
CA GLU A 124 8.62 -11.12 -6.60
C GLU A 124 7.46 -11.97 -7.04
N GLU A 125 7.73 -13.20 -7.42
CA GLU A 125 6.71 -14.18 -7.73
C GLU A 125 5.93 -14.45 -6.45
N VAL A 126 4.60 -14.34 -6.52
CA VAL A 126 3.71 -14.66 -5.40
C VAL A 126 3.91 -16.12 -4.96
N ASP A 127 4.36 -16.96 -5.89
CA ASP A 127 4.70 -18.36 -5.66
C ASP A 127 5.93 -18.56 -4.77
N ALA A 128 6.78 -17.53 -4.63
CA ALA A 128 7.91 -17.52 -3.68
C ALA A 128 7.50 -17.19 -2.24
N LEU A 129 6.27 -16.71 -2.02
CA LEU A 129 5.74 -16.47 -0.70
C LEU A 129 5.33 -17.81 -0.06
N ASP A 130 6.05 -18.21 0.97
CA ASP A 130 5.69 -19.39 1.77
C ASP A 130 4.40 -19.11 2.57
N ASN A 131 3.28 -19.53 2.05
CA ASN A 131 1.95 -19.39 2.67
C ASN A 131 1.66 -20.49 3.71
N ARG A 132 2.65 -21.32 4.06
CA ARG A 132 2.45 -22.37 5.08
C ARG A 132 2.34 -21.74 6.48
N PRO A 133 1.44 -22.23 7.33
CA PRO A 133 1.42 -21.84 8.74
C PRO A 133 2.77 -22.14 9.39
N ALA A 134 3.24 -21.23 10.25
CA ALA A 134 4.58 -21.27 10.86
C ALA A 134 4.91 -22.54 11.68
N GLU A 135 3.94 -23.44 11.89
CA GLU A 135 4.09 -24.65 12.73
C GLU A 135 4.62 -25.90 11.98
N THR A 136 4.76 -25.88 10.65
CA THR A 136 5.12 -27.07 9.87
C THR A 136 6.44 -27.01 9.11
N ALA A 137 7.29 -26.01 9.34
CA ALA A 137 8.60 -25.93 8.70
C ALA A 137 9.58 -26.91 9.36
N PRO A 138 10.15 -27.89 8.63
CA PRO A 138 11.18 -28.77 9.20
C PRO A 138 12.45 -27.97 9.48
N LYS A 139 12.92 -28.03 10.71
CA LYS A 139 14.23 -27.47 11.11
C LYS A 139 15.34 -28.27 10.42
N THR A 140 15.82 -27.81 9.30
CA THR A 140 17.03 -28.36 8.66
C THR A 140 18.25 -27.90 9.47
N ARG A 141 18.80 -28.84 10.21
CA ARG A 141 20.10 -28.68 10.86
C ARG A 141 21.17 -28.72 9.77
N THR A 142 21.81 -27.61 9.48
CA THR A 142 23.07 -27.62 8.72
C THR A 142 24.19 -27.25 9.65
N ALA A 143 25.18 -28.19 9.69
CA ALA A 143 26.31 -28.15 10.55
C ALA A 143 27.31 -27.06 10.19
N THR A 144 27.83 -26.51 11.24
CA THR A 144 29.05 -25.74 11.47
C THR A 144 30.17 -25.87 10.45
N ARG A 145 30.68 -24.75 9.94
CA ARG A 145 32.13 -24.58 9.81
C ARG A 145 32.57 -23.17 10.14
N THR A 146 33.37 -23.13 11.19
CA THR A 146 34.10 -22.02 11.80
C THR A 146 35.12 -21.43 10.83
N THR A 147 35.22 -20.11 10.71
CA THR A 147 36.53 -19.43 10.72
C THR A 147 36.39 -17.98 11.21
N THR A 148 37.23 -17.67 12.12
CA THR A 148 37.48 -16.49 12.92
C THR A 148 37.99 -15.33 12.10
N THR A 149 37.61 -14.08 12.36
CA THR A 149 38.46 -12.99 12.89
C THR A 149 37.81 -11.62 12.75
N ARG A 150 37.45 -11.05 13.86
CA ARG A 150 37.87 -9.75 14.44
C ARG A 150 37.47 -8.43 13.79
N ARG A 151 36.77 -7.69 14.58
CA ARG A 151 36.98 -6.34 15.15
C ARG A 151 35.88 -5.33 14.93
N THR A 152 35.12 -5.14 15.99
CA THR A 152 34.57 -3.91 16.62
C THR A 152 34.48 -2.64 15.75
N GLN A 153 33.27 -2.17 15.53
CA GLN A 153 32.90 -0.81 15.90
C GLN A 153 31.38 -0.71 16.16
N GLN A 154 31.11 -0.24 17.33
CA GLN A 154 29.82 0.06 17.91
C GLN A 154 29.20 1.26 17.18
N THR A 155 28.07 1.10 16.53
CA THR A 155 27.18 2.21 16.24
C THR A 155 25.76 1.79 16.59
N THR A 156 25.19 2.50 17.50
CA THR A 156 23.82 2.43 17.99
C THR A 156 22.81 2.38 16.84
N PRO A 157 21.77 1.54 16.91
CA PRO A 157 20.74 1.53 15.90
C PRO A 157 19.86 2.77 16.06
N HIS A 158 19.93 3.67 15.12
CA HIS A 158 18.86 4.66 14.92
C HIS A 158 17.60 3.90 14.50
N LYS A 159 16.66 3.86 15.43
CA LYS A 159 15.30 3.40 15.22
C LYS A 159 14.68 4.30 14.16
N ALA A 160 14.54 3.77 12.93
CA ALA A 160 13.80 4.44 11.86
C ALA A 160 12.37 4.67 12.36
N SER A 161 11.96 5.92 12.48
CA SER A 161 10.61 6.29 12.82
C SER A 161 9.70 5.88 11.66
N GLU A 162 8.87 4.86 11.87
CA GLU A 162 7.74 4.57 10.99
C GLU A 162 6.89 5.84 10.91
N SER A 163 6.64 6.33 9.70
CA SER A 163 5.68 7.40 9.48
C SER A 163 4.29 6.84 9.77
N VAL A 164 3.78 7.14 10.96
CA VAL A 164 2.44 6.77 11.37
C VAL A 164 1.46 7.65 10.62
N THR A 165 0.70 7.07 9.69
CA THR A 165 -0.30 7.78 8.91
C THR A 165 -1.55 8.08 9.74
N GLU A 166 -2.30 9.12 9.36
CA GLU A 166 -3.60 9.47 9.95
C GLU A 166 -4.57 8.27 9.92
N GLU A 167 -4.56 7.53 8.81
CA GLU A 167 -5.36 6.33 8.61
C GLU A 167 -5.05 5.24 9.66
N THR A 168 -3.79 5.08 10.04
CA THR A 168 -3.38 4.11 11.07
C THR A 168 -3.99 4.45 12.43
N LEU A 169 -4.01 5.74 12.79
CA LEU A 169 -4.60 6.20 14.04
C LEU A 169 -6.12 6.00 14.04
N GLN A 170 -6.79 6.44 12.97
CA GLN A 170 -8.25 6.31 12.82
C GLN A 170 -8.72 4.87 12.93
N ASN A 171 -8.04 3.94 12.26
CA ASN A 171 -8.37 2.51 12.32
C ASN A 171 -8.25 1.94 13.74
N LYS A 172 -7.20 2.31 14.49
CA LYS A 172 -7.01 1.84 15.87
C LYS A 172 -8.00 2.44 16.84
N VAL A 173 -8.33 3.73 16.67
CA VAL A 173 -9.34 4.41 17.48
C VAL A 173 -10.70 3.77 17.26
N LEU A 174 -11.07 3.48 16.01
CA LEU A 174 -12.32 2.83 15.65
C LEU A 174 -12.40 1.39 16.22
N GLU A 175 -11.31 0.63 16.12
CA GLU A 175 -11.23 -0.72 16.69
C GLU A 175 -11.45 -0.69 18.21
N PHE A 176 -10.79 0.22 18.92
CA PHE A 176 -10.95 0.35 20.37
C PHE A 176 -12.36 0.83 20.75
N ALA A 177 -12.94 1.77 20.01
CA ALA A 177 -14.29 2.26 20.20
C ALA A 177 -15.32 1.11 20.10
N ASN A 178 -15.21 0.28 19.05
CA ASN A 178 -16.08 -0.86 18.83
C ASN A 178 -15.95 -1.93 19.94
N LEU A 179 -14.73 -2.24 20.38
CA LEU A 179 -14.49 -3.22 21.44
C LEU A 179 -15.03 -2.78 22.81
N ARG A 180 -15.10 -1.48 23.06
CA ARG A 180 -15.56 -0.92 24.34
C ARG A 180 -16.98 -0.34 24.27
N GLY A 181 -17.67 -0.40 23.14
CA GLY A 181 -19.00 0.17 22.94
C GLY A 181 -19.03 1.70 23.12
N LYS A 182 -17.94 2.37 22.73
CA LYS A 182 -17.78 3.83 22.81
C LYS A 182 -17.86 4.47 21.45
N THR A 183 -18.12 5.77 21.41
CA THR A 183 -18.00 6.54 20.16
C THR A 183 -16.54 6.86 19.88
N VAL A 184 -16.21 7.11 18.59
CA VAL A 184 -14.88 7.57 18.19
C VAL A 184 -14.48 8.85 18.91
N ASP A 185 -15.42 9.77 19.05
CA ASP A 185 -15.21 11.06 19.75
C ASP A 185 -14.85 10.87 21.22
N ASP A 186 -15.49 9.93 21.91
CA ASP A 186 -15.15 9.63 23.30
C ASP A 186 -13.75 9.05 23.44
N VAL A 187 -13.32 8.23 22.49
CA VAL A 187 -11.96 7.68 22.48
C VAL A 187 -10.93 8.76 22.19
N ILE A 188 -11.18 9.66 21.24
CA ILE A 188 -10.30 10.81 20.93
C ILE A 188 -10.18 11.74 22.13
N LYS A 189 -11.29 12.10 22.79
CA LYS A 189 -11.26 12.90 24.01
C LYS A 189 -10.46 12.24 25.12
N ALA A 190 -10.65 10.92 25.33
CA ALA A 190 -9.88 10.17 26.31
C ALA A 190 -8.39 10.10 25.96
N LEU A 191 -8.04 10.02 24.68
CA LEU A 191 -6.67 10.02 24.19
C LEU A 191 -6.00 11.37 24.46
N ASN A 192 -6.66 12.48 24.12
CA ASN A 192 -6.13 13.83 24.22
C ASN A 192 -5.81 14.24 25.66
N ILE A 193 -6.57 13.76 26.63
CA ILE A 193 -6.33 14.06 28.05
C ILE A 193 -5.22 13.22 28.67
N THR A 194 -4.64 12.25 27.96
CA THR A 194 -3.54 11.45 28.50
C THR A 194 -2.31 12.32 28.80
N PRO A 195 -1.52 11.99 29.84
CA PRO A 195 -0.32 12.75 30.18
C PRO A 195 0.69 12.85 29.02
N ALA A 196 0.78 11.84 28.18
CA ALA A 196 1.68 11.81 27.04
C ALA A 196 1.25 12.80 25.95
N MET A 197 -0.04 12.85 25.62
CA MET A 197 -0.56 13.78 24.62
C MET A 197 -0.50 15.24 25.12
N LYS A 198 -0.80 15.48 26.39
CA LYS A 198 -0.64 16.81 27.02
C LYS A 198 0.80 17.33 26.96
N LYS A 199 1.80 16.47 27.17
CA LYS A 199 3.23 16.84 27.02
C LYS A 199 3.60 17.26 25.59
N LEU A 200 2.86 16.78 24.60
CA LEU A 200 3.03 17.14 23.18
C LEU A 200 2.17 18.36 22.77
N GLY A 201 1.56 19.05 23.74
CA GLY A 201 0.77 20.25 23.49
C GLY A 201 -0.62 19.99 22.89
N VAL A 202 -1.14 18.75 23.00
CA VAL A 202 -2.47 18.42 22.50
C VAL A 202 -3.54 18.98 23.41
N THR A 203 -4.53 19.67 22.83
CA THR A 203 -5.71 20.18 23.52
C THR A 203 -6.82 19.12 23.58
N ALA A 204 -7.75 19.25 24.54
CA ALA A 204 -8.81 18.26 24.75
C ALA A 204 -9.73 18.05 23.54
N GLU A 205 -9.91 19.09 22.71
CA GLU A 205 -10.81 19.09 21.54
C GLU A 205 -10.07 18.92 20.20
N GLN A 206 -8.75 18.66 20.23
CA GLN A 206 -7.96 18.53 19.03
C GLN A 206 -8.32 17.24 18.30
N ILE A 207 -8.57 17.34 16.99
CA ILE A 207 -8.88 16.21 16.09
C ILE A 207 -7.78 15.96 15.06
N GLU A 208 -6.95 16.95 14.75
CA GLU A 208 -5.82 16.83 13.84
C GLU A 208 -4.50 16.79 14.63
N TYR A 209 -3.62 15.87 14.27
CA TYR A 209 -2.35 15.63 14.96
C TYR A 209 -1.16 15.86 14.05
N THR A 210 -0.10 16.44 14.59
CA THR A 210 1.22 16.42 13.92
C THR A 210 1.79 15.00 13.90
N ASP A 211 2.81 14.75 13.08
CA ASP A 211 3.41 13.41 12.94
C ASP A 211 3.88 12.85 14.30
N ASN A 212 4.53 13.66 15.13
CA ASN A 212 4.97 13.22 16.44
C ASN A 212 3.80 12.91 17.40
N GLN A 213 2.73 13.69 17.33
CA GLN A 213 1.51 13.46 18.10
C GLN A 213 0.80 12.18 17.63
N ARG A 214 0.74 11.93 16.33
CA ARG A 214 0.18 10.68 15.75
C ARG A 214 0.94 9.43 16.22
N VAL A 215 2.27 9.45 16.17
CA VAL A 215 3.08 8.34 16.67
C VAL A 215 2.79 8.03 18.14
N ALA A 216 2.70 9.06 18.98
CA ALA A 216 2.36 8.90 20.39
C ALA A 216 0.93 8.37 20.58
N ALA A 217 -0.04 8.92 19.84
CA ALA A 217 -1.45 8.54 19.87
C ALA A 217 -1.64 7.05 19.50
N VAL A 218 -1.03 6.60 18.41
CA VAL A 218 -1.06 5.19 17.97
C VAL A 218 -0.45 4.26 19.02
N GLY A 219 0.65 4.65 19.64
CA GLY A 219 1.26 3.88 20.74
C GLY A 219 0.32 3.70 21.94
N ILE A 220 -0.38 4.76 22.33
CA ILE A 220 -1.33 4.74 23.45
C ILE A 220 -2.53 3.84 23.12
N VAL A 221 -3.18 4.04 21.97
CA VAL A 221 -4.36 3.26 21.58
C VAL A 221 -3.99 1.78 21.38
N THR A 222 -2.82 1.46 20.83
CA THR A 222 -2.31 0.09 20.74
C THR A 222 -2.17 -0.56 22.12
N SER A 223 -1.66 0.19 23.10
CA SER A 223 -1.56 -0.29 24.49
C SER A 223 -2.94 -0.57 25.10
N TRP A 224 -3.93 0.27 24.79
CA TRP A 224 -5.30 0.07 25.24
C TRP A 224 -5.95 -1.19 24.61
N LEU A 225 -5.76 -1.38 23.30
CA LEU A 225 -6.23 -2.58 22.58
C LEU A 225 -5.64 -3.86 23.17
N THR A 226 -4.35 -3.88 23.43
CA THR A 226 -3.68 -5.04 24.04
C THR A 226 -4.23 -5.38 25.44
N LYS A 227 -4.63 -4.37 26.22
CA LYS A 227 -5.26 -4.61 27.52
C LYS A 227 -6.65 -5.22 27.39
N VAL A 228 -7.48 -4.70 26.47
CA VAL A 228 -8.82 -5.22 26.22
C VAL A 228 -8.79 -6.67 25.75
N GLN A 229 -7.84 -7.02 24.88
CA GLN A 229 -7.67 -8.38 24.36
C GLN A 229 -7.18 -9.39 25.41
N LYS A 230 -6.56 -8.92 26.51
CA LYS A 230 -6.15 -9.77 27.64
C LYS A 230 -7.24 -9.94 28.69
N GLU A 231 -8.26 -9.08 28.69
CA GLU A 231 -9.40 -9.10 29.61
C GLU A 231 -10.61 -9.87 29.04
N ALA A 232 -10.58 -10.21 27.74
CA ALA A 232 -11.60 -10.97 27.01
C ALA A 232 -11.22 -12.46 26.94
#